data_0ebffa112bff0c9e435a9f53e742c590
#
_entry.id   0ebffa112bff0c9e435a9f53e742c590
#
_cell.length_a   1.000
_cell.length_b   1.000
_cell.length_c   1.000
_cell.angle_alpha   90.00
_cell.angle_beta   90.00
_cell.angle_gamma   90.00
#
_symmetry.space_group_name_H-M   'P 1'
#
loop_
_entity.id
_entity.type
_entity.pdbx_description
1 polymer ?
#
loop_
_entity_poly.entity_id
_entity_poly.type
_entity_poly.pdbx_seq_one_letter_code
_entity_poly.pdbx_strand_id
1 'polypeptide(L)'
;MKKFFVLISIISAFYVQNIFAGSFSIFGGVYDYDDDNTTNLTGINFHSSSEIDVFGILDISPVVGAFVTAKSASMVYGGFDTKIGTEKIYLNPSLSTGFYNNGSGKDLGNSLQFKSEVNIFYSINDGSRVGFGSHHISNAGLSSVNPGVNNYYLIFNQDF
;
A
#
# COMPACT_ATOMS: atom_id res chain seq x y z
N MET A 1 -19.78 -17.78 -24.54
CA MET A 1 -19.46 -16.52 -23.87
C MET A 1 -20.04 -16.45 -22.45
N LYS A 2 -21.34 -16.66 -22.19
CA LYS A 2 -21.93 -16.59 -20.81
C LYS A 2 -21.27 -17.53 -19.78
N LYS A 3 -20.87 -18.76 -20.16
CA LYS A 3 -20.20 -19.72 -19.27
C LYS A 3 -18.76 -19.30 -18.87
N PHE A 4 -18.08 -18.58 -19.74
CA PHE A 4 -16.73 -18.06 -19.49
C PHE A 4 -16.76 -16.91 -18.47
N PHE A 5 -17.75 -16.01 -18.56
CA PHE A 5 -17.95 -14.95 -17.58
C PHE A 5 -18.34 -15.46 -16.18
N VAL A 6 -19.15 -16.52 -16.11
CA VAL A 6 -19.49 -17.15 -14.83
C VAL A 6 -18.28 -17.80 -14.19
N LEU A 7 -17.40 -18.43 -14.95
CA LEU A 7 -16.17 -19.04 -14.42
C LEU A 7 -15.21 -17.98 -13.89
N ILE A 8 -15.01 -16.87 -14.62
CA ILE A 8 -14.18 -15.75 -14.15
C ILE A 8 -14.78 -15.13 -12.86
N SER A 9 -16.10 -14.97 -12.79
CA SER A 9 -16.77 -14.43 -11.60
C SER A 9 -16.64 -15.35 -10.37
N ILE A 10 -16.68 -16.67 -10.57
CA ILE A 10 -16.48 -17.65 -9.49
C ILE A 10 -15.01 -17.65 -9.03
N ILE A 11 -14.06 -17.63 -9.95
CA ILE A 11 -12.63 -17.56 -9.62
C ILE A 11 -12.32 -16.26 -8.88
N SER A 12 -12.84 -15.10 -9.35
CA SER A 12 -12.65 -13.83 -8.66
C SER A 12 -13.29 -13.80 -7.28
N ALA A 13 -14.45 -14.43 -7.07
CA ALA A 13 -15.10 -14.50 -5.76
C ALA A 13 -14.31 -15.37 -4.76
N PHE A 14 -13.69 -16.46 -5.20
CA PHE A 14 -12.82 -17.29 -4.35
C PHE A 14 -11.52 -16.56 -3.96
N TYR A 15 -10.92 -15.78 -4.88
CA TYR A 15 -9.74 -14.97 -4.57
C TYR A 15 -10.05 -13.81 -3.62
N VAL A 16 -11.22 -13.18 -3.76
CA VAL A 16 -11.64 -12.08 -2.89
C VAL A 16 -11.82 -12.52 -1.43
N GLN A 17 -12.32 -13.72 -1.18
CA GLN A 17 -12.47 -14.24 0.20
C GLN A 17 -11.13 -14.41 0.94
N ASN A 18 -10.06 -14.78 0.23
CA ASN A 18 -8.73 -14.91 0.83
C ASN A 18 -7.99 -13.57 0.99
N ILE A 19 -8.40 -12.52 0.28
CA ILE A 19 -7.78 -11.18 0.41
C ILE A 19 -8.27 -10.48 1.69
N PHE A 20 -9.46 -10.81 2.19
CA PHE A 20 -10.04 -10.21 3.40
C PHE A 20 -9.70 -10.95 4.70
N ALA A 21 -9.04 -12.11 4.66
CA ALA A 21 -8.46 -12.73 5.85
C ALA A 21 -7.04 -12.20 6.01
N GLY A 22 -6.75 -11.55 7.14
CA GLY A 22 -5.40 -11.02 7.40
C GLY A 22 -5.41 -9.86 8.36
N SER A 23 -4.98 -8.70 7.89
CA SER A 23 -4.96 -7.49 8.71
C SER A 23 -5.32 -6.24 7.94
N PHE A 24 -5.74 -5.20 8.64
CA PHE A 24 -5.83 -3.85 8.08
C PHE A 24 -4.89 -2.90 8.81
N SER A 25 -4.41 -1.89 8.08
CA SER A 25 -3.66 -0.78 8.66
C SER A 25 -4.37 0.54 8.38
N ILE A 26 -4.36 1.44 9.35
CA ILE A 26 -4.68 2.84 9.14
C ILE A 26 -3.42 3.66 9.36
N PHE A 27 -3.20 4.68 8.54
CA PHE A 27 -2.02 5.53 8.65
C PHE A 27 -2.35 6.99 8.43
N GLY A 28 -1.55 7.85 9.04
CA GLY A 28 -1.66 9.29 8.89
C GLY A 28 -0.34 9.99 9.11
N GLY A 29 -0.08 11.03 8.32
CA GLY A 29 1.20 11.72 8.36
C GLY A 29 1.31 12.87 7.38
N VAL A 30 2.50 13.03 6.82
CA VAL A 30 2.89 14.14 5.94
C VAL A 30 3.12 13.64 4.54
N TYR A 31 2.45 14.25 3.59
CA TYR A 31 2.63 14.08 2.15
C TYR A 31 3.61 15.11 1.63
N ASP A 32 4.57 14.68 0.78
CA ASP A 32 5.53 15.52 0.06
C ASP A 32 6.31 16.44 1.02
N TYR A 33 7.00 15.83 2.00
CA TYR A 33 7.56 16.53 3.16
C TYR A 33 8.70 17.52 2.83
N ASP A 34 9.29 17.41 1.65
CA ASP A 34 10.46 18.16 1.20
C ASP A 34 10.15 19.20 0.11
N ASP A 35 8.85 19.51 -0.11
CA ASP A 35 8.40 20.43 -1.16
C ASP A 35 7.34 21.41 -0.63
N ASP A 36 7.09 22.48 -1.39
CA ASP A 36 6.05 23.50 -1.14
C ASP A 36 4.62 22.91 -1.17
N ASN A 37 4.45 21.70 -1.71
CA ASN A 37 3.20 20.97 -1.71
C ASN A 37 2.91 20.17 -0.44
N THR A 38 3.76 20.27 0.57
CA THR A 38 3.59 19.57 1.86
C THR A 38 2.17 19.74 2.40
N THR A 39 1.56 18.62 2.79
CA THR A 39 0.21 18.57 3.35
C THR A 39 0.02 17.28 4.18
N ASN A 40 -1.11 17.18 4.89
CA ASN A 40 -1.42 15.96 5.61
C ASN A 40 -1.94 14.87 4.67
N LEU A 41 -1.64 13.61 5.00
CA LEU A 41 -2.21 12.44 4.35
C LEU A 41 -2.86 11.51 5.39
N THR A 42 -3.85 10.76 4.94
CA THR A 42 -4.41 9.62 5.68
C THR A 42 -4.76 8.49 4.71
N GLY A 43 -4.67 7.27 5.17
CA GLY A 43 -4.96 6.12 4.31
C GLY A 43 -5.21 4.83 5.07
N ILE A 44 -5.51 3.79 4.30
CA ILE A 44 -5.81 2.45 4.77
C ILE A 44 -5.15 1.42 3.84
N ASN A 45 -4.63 0.35 4.43
CA ASN A 45 -4.19 -0.86 3.72
C ASN A 45 -4.96 -2.07 4.25
N PHE A 46 -5.18 -3.04 3.36
CA PHE A 46 -5.62 -4.38 3.69
C PHE A 46 -4.54 -5.36 3.22
N HIS A 47 -4.07 -6.20 4.13
CA HIS A 47 -3.03 -7.18 3.92
C HIS A 47 -3.65 -8.58 3.94
N SER A 48 -3.37 -9.39 2.94
CA SER A 48 -3.83 -10.78 2.90
C SER A 48 -3.07 -11.64 3.91
N SER A 49 -3.74 -12.64 4.48
CA SER A 49 -3.08 -13.71 5.22
C SER A 49 -2.48 -14.78 4.30
N SER A 50 -2.78 -14.74 3.00
CA SER A 50 -2.23 -15.67 2.02
C SER A 50 -0.80 -15.28 1.68
N GLU A 51 0.12 -16.20 1.86
CA GLU A 51 1.53 -16.03 1.50
C GLU A 51 1.84 -16.79 0.21
N ILE A 52 2.68 -16.19 -0.61
CA ILE A 52 3.20 -16.77 -1.85
C ILE A 52 4.70 -16.93 -1.64
N ASP A 53 5.14 -18.19 -1.56
CA ASP A 53 6.58 -18.50 -1.48
C ASP A 53 7.27 -18.16 -2.81
N VAL A 54 8.27 -17.29 -2.73
CA VAL A 54 9.11 -16.91 -3.87
C VAL A 54 10.45 -17.64 -3.76
N PHE A 55 10.53 -18.77 -4.45
CA PHE A 55 11.74 -19.62 -4.58
C PHE A 55 12.29 -20.17 -3.24
N GLY A 56 11.47 -20.31 -2.20
CA GLY A 56 11.90 -20.76 -0.88
C GLY A 56 12.79 -19.73 -0.13
N ILE A 57 12.76 -18.47 -0.57
CA ILE A 57 13.62 -17.41 -0.03
C ILE A 57 12.79 -16.35 0.68
N LEU A 58 11.61 -16.02 0.16
CA LEU A 58 10.80 -14.91 0.62
C LEU A 58 9.32 -15.21 0.46
N ASP A 59 8.55 -15.03 1.52
CA ASP A 59 7.11 -15.05 1.48
C ASP A 59 6.58 -13.63 1.22
N ILE A 60 5.77 -13.48 0.19
CA ILE A 60 5.10 -12.22 -0.15
C ILE A 60 3.59 -12.36 0.01
N SER A 61 2.94 -11.31 0.48
CA SER A 61 1.49 -11.26 0.66
C SER A 61 0.86 -10.16 -0.19
N PRO A 62 -0.29 -10.40 -0.81
CA PRO A 62 -1.04 -9.34 -1.50
C PRO A 62 -1.45 -8.22 -0.55
N VAL A 63 -1.30 -6.99 -1.00
CA VAL A 63 -1.76 -5.78 -0.31
C VAL A 63 -2.56 -4.90 -1.25
N VAL A 64 -3.65 -4.33 -0.75
CA VAL A 64 -4.42 -3.28 -1.45
C VAL A 64 -4.64 -2.12 -0.50
N GLY A 65 -4.69 -0.91 -1.03
CA GLY A 65 -4.87 0.25 -0.19
C GLY A 65 -5.28 1.51 -0.94
N ALA A 66 -5.53 2.54 -0.15
CA ALA A 66 -5.84 3.87 -0.65
C ALA A 66 -5.38 4.93 0.34
N PHE A 67 -5.08 6.11 -0.17
CA PHE A 67 -4.89 7.30 0.66
C PHE A 67 -5.51 8.54 0.02
N VAL A 68 -5.71 9.56 0.85
CA VAL A 68 -6.13 10.89 0.45
C VAL A 68 -5.33 11.93 1.24
N THR A 69 -5.10 13.08 0.62
CA THR A 69 -4.43 14.22 1.24
C THR A 69 -5.41 15.37 1.51
N ALA A 70 -5.04 16.31 2.37
CA ALA A 70 -5.84 17.51 2.61
C ALA A 70 -5.94 18.44 1.38
N LYS A 71 -5.07 18.27 0.38
CA LYS A 71 -5.18 18.91 -0.94
C LYS A 71 -5.95 18.06 -1.97
N SER A 72 -6.74 17.06 -1.52
CA SER A 72 -7.55 16.17 -2.37
C SER A 72 -6.75 15.31 -3.36
N ALA A 73 -5.43 15.23 -3.24
CA ALA A 73 -4.69 14.21 -3.96
C ALA A 73 -5.04 12.84 -3.37
N SER A 74 -5.15 11.82 -4.21
CA SER A 74 -5.57 10.49 -3.79
C SER A 74 -4.96 9.40 -4.66
N MET A 75 -4.80 8.21 -4.11
CA MET A 75 -4.33 7.04 -4.84
C MET A 75 -5.05 5.79 -4.34
N VAL A 76 -5.42 4.92 -5.27
CA VAL A 76 -5.80 3.53 -4.99
C VAL A 76 -4.75 2.63 -5.60
N TYR A 77 -4.30 1.60 -4.88
CA TYR A 77 -3.18 0.77 -5.30
C TYR A 77 -3.32 -0.68 -4.84
N GLY A 78 -2.58 -1.54 -5.52
CA GLY A 78 -2.41 -2.93 -5.14
C GLY A 78 -1.00 -3.41 -5.45
N GLY A 79 -0.54 -4.39 -4.69
CA GLY A 79 0.81 -4.91 -4.81
C GLY A 79 1.06 -6.05 -3.86
N PHE A 80 2.31 -6.13 -3.41
CA PHE A 80 2.77 -7.15 -2.49
C PHE A 80 3.64 -6.54 -1.41
N ASP A 81 3.56 -7.12 -0.23
CA ASP A 81 4.44 -6.84 0.89
C ASP A 81 5.11 -8.11 1.42
N THR A 82 6.05 -7.95 2.33
CA THR A 82 6.70 -9.05 3.04
C THR A 82 7.07 -8.63 4.45
N LYS A 83 7.28 -9.61 5.35
CA LYS A 83 7.70 -9.38 6.73
C LYS A 83 9.13 -9.86 6.91
N ILE A 84 10.00 -8.98 7.42
CA ILE A 84 11.41 -9.27 7.66
C ILE A 84 11.77 -8.90 9.10
N GLY A 85 12.03 -9.88 9.95
CA GLY A 85 12.39 -9.64 11.35
C GLY A 85 11.79 -10.66 12.31
N THR A 86 11.50 -10.20 13.52
CA THR A 86 10.92 -11.02 14.59
C THR A 86 9.43 -10.76 14.75
N GLU A 87 8.73 -11.58 15.55
CA GLU A 87 7.32 -11.31 15.90
C GLU A 87 7.13 -9.99 16.67
N LYS A 88 8.17 -9.53 17.36
CA LYS A 88 8.10 -8.31 18.21
C LYS A 88 8.41 -7.05 17.43
N ILE A 89 9.43 -7.08 16.56
CA ILE A 89 9.86 -5.96 15.73
C ILE A 89 10.21 -6.50 14.35
N TYR A 90 9.63 -5.89 13.31
CA TYR A 90 9.90 -6.27 11.94
C TYR A 90 9.77 -5.09 10.98
N LEU A 91 10.45 -5.23 9.83
CA LEU A 91 10.27 -4.41 8.65
C LEU A 91 9.19 -5.03 7.76
N ASN A 92 8.39 -4.18 7.13
CA ASN A 92 7.39 -4.58 6.15
C ASN A 92 7.59 -3.74 4.88
N PRO A 93 8.55 -4.13 4.01
CA PRO A 93 8.68 -3.52 2.69
C PRO A 93 7.54 -3.95 1.78
N SER A 94 7.08 -3.03 0.92
CA SER A 94 6.08 -3.31 -0.11
C SER A 94 6.36 -2.59 -1.42
N LEU A 95 5.88 -3.20 -2.51
CA LEU A 95 5.86 -2.62 -3.84
C LEU A 95 4.44 -2.71 -4.40
N SER A 96 3.92 -1.60 -4.87
CA SER A 96 2.55 -1.50 -5.38
C SER A 96 2.52 -0.65 -6.65
N THR A 97 1.48 -0.84 -7.43
CA THR A 97 1.11 0.05 -8.53
C THR A 97 -0.34 0.49 -8.36
N GLY A 98 -0.69 1.66 -8.89
CA GLY A 98 -2.05 2.15 -8.73
C GLY A 98 -2.33 3.42 -9.50
N PHE A 99 -3.56 3.90 -9.32
CA PHE A 99 -4.04 5.11 -9.98
C PHE A 99 -4.05 6.28 -9.00
N TYR A 100 -3.35 7.32 -9.40
CA TYR A 100 -3.22 8.57 -8.66
C TYR A 100 -4.02 9.68 -9.33
N ASN A 101 -4.68 10.48 -8.50
CA ASN A 101 -5.31 11.74 -8.89
C ASN A 101 -4.69 12.86 -8.08
N ASN A 102 -4.19 13.89 -8.74
CA ASN A 102 -3.46 14.99 -8.09
C ASN A 102 -4.39 15.95 -7.29
N GLY A 103 -5.68 15.99 -7.56
CA GLY A 103 -6.58 16.97 -6.94
C GLY A 103 -6.03 18.39 -7.09
N SER A 104 -5.83 19.09 -5.96
CA SER A 104 -5.12 20.36 -5.86
C SER A 104 -3.67 20.20 -5.34
N GLY A 105 -3.17 18.98 -5.28
CA GLY A 105 -1.80 18.65 -4.88
C GLY A 105 -0.83 18.60 -6.06
N LYS A 106 0.27 17.88 -5.88
CA LYS A 106 1.36 17.79 -6.86
C LYS A 106 0.96 16.97 -8.08
N ASP A 107 1.19 17.49 -9.27
CA ASP A 107 1.08 16.72 -10.52
C ASP A 107 2.29 15.80 -10.67
N LEU A 108 2.05 14.49 -10.75
CA LEU A 108 3.08 13.46 -10.92
C LEU A 108 3.26 13.05 -12.39
N GLY A 109 2.64 13.76 -13.33
CA GLY A 109 2.82 13.62 -14.76
C GLY A 109 2.11 12.42 -15.41
N ASN A 110 1.61 11.48 -14.63
CA ASN A 110 0.85 10.30 -15.10
C ASN A 110 -0.11 9.85 -14.02
N SER A 111 -1.27 9.31 -14.42
CA SER A 111 -2.22 8.72 -13.47
C SER A 111 -1.74 7.36 -12.93
N LEU A 112 -1.01 6.59 -13.74
CA LEU A 112 -0.40 5.33 -13.29
C LEU A 112 0.88 5.64 -12.51
N GLN A 113 0.94 5.21 -11.26
CA GLN A 113 2.06 5.42 -10.35
C GLN A 113 2.54 4.09 -9.74
N PHE A 114 3.81 4.06 -9.40
CA PHE A 114 4.43 3.00 -8.61
C PHE A 114 4.73 3.55 -7.21
N LYS A 115 4.44 2.73 -6.19
CA LYS A 115 4.65 3.04 -4.78
C LYS A 115 5.62 2.03 -4.19
N SER A 116 6.75 2.50 -3.69
CA SER A 116 7.66 1.73 -2.85
C SER A 116 7.52 2.18 -1.41
N GLU A 117 7.36 1.25 -0.50
CA GLU A 117 7.07 1.53 0.91
C GLU A 117 7.95 0.68 1.83
N VAL A 118 8.27 1.22 2.98
CA VAL A 118 8.82 0.47 4.10
C VAL A 118 8.17 0.94 5.40
N ASN A 119 7.67 0.00 6.17
CA ASN A 119 7.16 0.22 7.51
C ASN A 119 8.06 -0.51 8.52
N ILE A 120 8.28 0.09 9.68
CA ILE A 120 8.82 -0.60 10.85
C ILE A 120 7.68 -0.74 11.86
N PHE A 121 7.41 -1.98 12.28
CA PHE A 121 6.35 -2.28 13.24
C PHE A 121 6.89 -2.78 14.56
N TYR A 122 6.18 -2.42 15.62
CA TYR A 122 6.32 -2.96 16.96
C TYR A 122 4.99 -3.59 17.38
N SER A 123 4.99 -4.89 17.74
CA SER A 123 3.81 -5.62 18.20
C SER A 123 3.48 -5.23 19.64
N ILE A 124 2.30 -4.65 19.85
CA ILE A 124 1.77 -4.30 21.16
C ILE A 124 1.24 -5.57 21.86
N ASN A 125 0.52 -6.39 21.09
CA ASN A 125 -0.01 -7.70 21.46
C ASN A 125 -0.08 -8.60 20.23
N ASP A 126 -0.67 -9.79 20.35
CA ASP A 126 -0.70 -10.81 19.29
C ASP A 126 -1.44 -10.36 18.01
N GLY A 127 -2.34 -9.38 18.08
CA GLY A 127 -3.11 -8.91 16.93
C GLY A 127 -2.94 -7.44 16.58
N SER A 128 -2.22 -6.65 17.42
CA SER A 128 -2.15 -5.19 17.23
C SER A 128 -0.71 -4.70 17.15
N ARG A 129 -0.43 -3.80 16.21
CA ARG A 129 0.91 -3.26 15.95
C ARG A 129 0.84 -1.77 15.73
N VAL A 130 1.87 -1.07 16.15
CA VAL A 130 2.10 0.34 15.81
C VAL A 130 3.42 0.47 15.08
N GLY A 131 3.53 1.46 14.23
CA GLY A 131 4.74 1.62 13.45
C GLY A 131 4.93 3.02 12.91
N PHE A 132 6.06 3.17 12.26
CA PHE A 132 6.42 4.32 11.45
C PHE A 132 6.68 3.84 10.02
N GLY A 133 6.15 4.57 9.05
CA GLY A 133 6.29 4.23 7.65
C GLY A 133 6.75 5.38 6.78
N SER A 134 7.35 5.00 5.67
CA SER A 134 7.68 5.91 4.57
C SER A 134 7.32 5.27 3.26
N HIS A 135 6.78 6.05 2.32
CA HIS A 135 6.65 5.60 0.95
C HIS A 135 7.01 6.67 -0.06
N HIS A 136 7.59 6.23 -1.16
CA HIS A 136 7.86 6.99 -2.35
C HIS A 136 6.87 6.63 -3.46
N ILE A 137 6.37 7.63 -4.18
CA ILE A 137 5.49 7.45 -5.33
C ILE A 137 6.09 8.16 -6.52
N SER A 138 6.15 7.47 -7.66
CA SER A 138 6.61 8.04 -8.94
C SER A 138 6.06 7.26 -10.12
N ASN A 139 6.07 7.83 -11.30
CA ASN A 139 5.62 7.15 -12.52
C ASN A 139 6.71 6.32 -13.22
N ALA A 140 7.87 6.14 -12.58
CA ALA A 140 9.00 5.37 -13.11
C ALA A 140 9.46 5.79 -14.54
N GLY A 141 9.25 7.05 -14.93
CA GLY A 141 9.62 7.57 -16.24
C GLY A 141 8.60 7.27 -17.34
N LEU A 142 7.37 6.86 -17.03
CA LEU A 142 6.28 6.73 -18.00
C LEU A 142 5.85 8.07 -18.62
N SER A 143 6.23 9.19 -18.00
CA SER A 143 6.04 10.54 -18.50
C SER A 143 7.33 11.34 -18.38
N SER A 144 7.48 12.38 -19.21
CA SER A 144 8.58 13.35 -19.10
C SER A 144 8.53 14.20 -17.81
N VAL A 145 7.34 14.29 -17.19
CA VAL A 145 7.14 14.90 -15.87
C VAL A 145 7.09 13.78 -14.85
N ASN A 146 8.05 13.70 -13.94
CA ASN A 146 8.12 12.68 -12.89
C ASN A 146 8.84 13.24 -11.64
N PRO A 147 8.24 14.21 -10.93
CA PRO A 147 8.89 14.80 -9.76
C PRO A 147 8.95 13.83 -8.57
N GLY A 148 8.05 12.84 -8.54
CA GLY A 148 7.88 11.96 -7.39
C GLY A 148 7.42 12.68 -6.11
N VAL A 149 7.07 11.92 -5.09
CA VAL A 149 6.76 12.43 -3.73
C VAL A 149 7.25 11.44 -2.68
N ASN A 150 7.73 11.97 -1.56
CA ASN A 150 8.15 11.22 -0.39
C ASN A 150 7.22 11.53 0.79
N ASN A 151 6.72 10.51 1.44
CA ASN A 151 5.73 10.62 2.50
C ASN A 151 6.20 9.89 3.75
N TYR A 152 5.86 10.44 4.94
CA TYR A 152 6.13 9.83 6.24
C TYR A 152 4.86 9.81 7.08
N TYR A 153 4.64 8.73 7.84
CA TYR A 153 3.41 8.56 8.61
C TYR A 153 3.60 7.64 9.81
N LEU A 154 2.73 7.80 10.77
CA LEU A 154 2.47 6.79 11.79
C LEU A 154 1.42 5.82 11.27
N ILE A 155 1.55 4.56 11.64
CA ILE A 155 0.69 3.48 11.17
C ILE A 155 0.28 2.59 12.35
N PHE A 156 -0.99 2.20 12.35
CA PHE A 156 -1.55 1.19 13.23
C PHE A 156 -2.05 0.03 12.39
N ASN A 157 -1.72 -1.20 12.77
CA ASN A 157 -2.16 -2.41 12.10
C ASN A 157 -2.90 -3.31 13.07
N GLN A 158 -3.98 -3.95 12.60
CA GLN A 158 -4.82 -4.84 13.37
C GLN A 158 -5.20 -6.08 12.55
N ASP A 159 -4.98 -7.29 13.13
CA ASP A 159 -5.46 -8.55 12.57
C ASP A 159 -6.97 -8.72 12.78
N PHE A 160 -7.63 -9.46 11.89
CA PHE A 160 -9.06 -9.82 11.95
C PHE A 160 -9.33 -11.22 11.40
#